data_374acb6defa899a2aa6ba8cf6f55e238
#
_entry.id   374acb6defa899a2aa6ba8cf6f55e238
#
_cell.length_a   1.000
_cell.length_b   1.000
_cell.length_c   1.000
_cell.angle_alpha   90.00
_cell.angle_beta   90.00
_cell.angle_gamma   90.00
#
_symmetry.space_group_name_H-M   'P 1'
#
loop_
_entity.id
_entity.type
_entity.pdbx_description
1 polymer ?
#
loop_
_entity_poly.entity_id
_entity_poly.type
_entity_poly.pdbx_seq_one_letter_code
_entity_poly.pdbx_strand_id
1 'polypeptide(L)'
;MNKSVAPALSRLLRFRYSLRTFLIVATLISAWLAWAAHRARTQRSALEAIQSADGAVSFDYHESGPRTWSYPGRPPRGPQWLRNLLGPQYFDRVTFVSLPGTAVDEKWLKAVNDLPSVKWLRLWGHSGTDASLARLRKSTALLGLQLTSSKISDAGLEHLAKFPNLRWLTLNNTRVTDSGMAHLSQLGSLEELILTNTKVSDASIPAIAGLRKLQLIDLRGTQVTERGAQRIREQAPNLKVLR
;
A
#
# COMPACT_ATOMS: atom_id res chain seq x y z
N MET A 1 73.02 -6.51 -14.74
CA MET A 1 72.37 -5.81 -13.59
C MET A 1 70.90 -6.19 -13.57
N ASN A 2 70.60 -7.12 -12.67
CA ASN A 2 69.29 -7.77 -12.54
C ASN A 2 68.50 -7.06 -11.42
N LYS A 3 67.44 -6.37 -11.72
CA LYS A 3 66.52 -5.84 -10.69
C LYS A 3 65.24 -6.66 -10.69
N SER A 4 65.13 -7.48 -9.67
CA SER A 4 63.98 -8.28 -9.30
C SER A 4 62.71 -7.44 -9.17
N VAL A 5 61.70 -7.80 -9.93
CA VAL A 5 60.32 -7.33 -9.77
C VAL A 5 59.50 -8.46 -9.17
N ALA A 6 59.52 -8.59 -7.90
CA ALA A 6 58.50 -9.24 -7.06
C ALA A 6 58.85 -8.91 -5.60
N PRO A 7 58.00 -8.26 -4.85
CA PRO A 7 56.82 -8.86 -4.26
C PRO A 7 55.68 -7.81 -4.01
N ALA A 8 54.74 -7.71 -4.87
CA ALA A 8 53.54 -6.92 -4.60
C ALA A 8 52.26 -7.77 -4.41
N LEU A 9 52.28 -9.02 -4.87
CA LEU A 9 51.09 -9.90 -4.83
C LEU A 9 50.90 -10.69 -3.52
N SER A 10 51.91 -10.71 -2.63
CA SER A 10 51.85 -11.52 -1.40
C SER A 10 51.20 -10.79 -0.18
N ARG A 11 50.82 -9.51 -0.31
CA ARG A 11 50.20 -8.75 0.78
C ARG A 11 48.67 -8.75 0.79
N LEU A 12 47.98 -9.28 -0.21
CA LEU A 12 46.54 -9.15 -0.37
C LEU A 12 45.71 -10.31 0.22
N LEU A 13 46.30 -11.38 0.75
CA LEU A 13 45.57 -12.55 1.22
C LEU A 13 46.03 -13.11 2.58
N ARG A 14 46.34 -12.25 3.56
CA ARG A 14 46.45 -12.68 4.96
C ARG A 14 45.31 -12.17 5.80
N PHE A 15 44.05 -12.39 5.37
CA PHE A 15 42.91 -12.36 6.29
C PHE A 15 42.93 -13.66 7.10
N ARG A 16 43.61 -13.65 8.23
CA ARG A 16 43.45 -14.68 9.27
C ARG A 16 42.11 -14.53 9.95
N TYR A 17 41.02 -14.86 9.26
CA TYR A 17 39.77 -15.05 9.95
C TYR A 17 39.89 -16.30 10.82
N SER A 18 39.54 -16.17 12.11
CA SER A 18 39.47 -17.35 12.96
C SER A 18 38.33 -18.25 12.45
N LEU A 19 38.41 -19.55 12.66
CA LEU A 19 37.33 -20.50 12.30
C LEU A 19 35.97 -20.04 12.89
N ARG A 20 36.00 -19.44 14.09
CA ARG A 20 34.82 -18.88 14.74
C ARG A 20 34.20 -17.77 13.90
N THR A 21 35.00 -16.81 13.39
CA THR A 21 34.50 -15.71 12.53
C THR A 21 33.91 -16.25 11.23
N PHE A 22 34.55 -17.24 10.61
CA PHE A 22 34.02 -17.90 9.41
C PHE A 22 32.69 -18.58 9.69
N LEU A 23 32.58 -19.35 10.78
CA LEU A 23 31.32 -20.02 11.17
C LEU A 23 30.19 -19.00 11.44
N ILE A 24 30.49 -17.89 12.15
CA ILE A 24 29.51 -16.83 12.40
C ILE A 24 29.03 -16.22 11.09
N VAL A 25 29.94 -15.88 10.18
CA VAL A 25 29.57 -15.30 8.88
C VAL A 25 28.76 -16.29 8.04
N ALA A 26 29.17 -17.56 8.00
CA ALA A 26 28.46 -18.61 7.28
C ALA A 26 27.03 -18.84 7.83
N THR A 27 26.86 -18.84 9.16
CA THR A 27 25.53 -18.95 9.77
C THR A 27 24.65 -17.74 9.51
N LEU A 28 25.19 -16.52 9.54
CA LEU A 28 24.45 -15.30 9.22
C LEU A 28 24.02 -15.28 7.73
N ILE A 29 24.92 -15.69 6.83
CA ILE A 29 24.59 -15.81 5.39
C ILE A 29 23.52 -16.86 5.17
N SER A 30 23.63 -18.02 5.81
CA SER A 30 22.64 -19.11 5.71
C SER A 30 21.27 -18.68 6.23
N ALA A 31 21.23 -18.00 7.38
CA ALA A 31 20.00 -17.45 7.95
C ALA A 31 19.38 -16.39 7.03
N TRP A 32 20.20 -15.50 6.46
CA TRP A 32 19.75 -14.49 5.50
C TRP A 32 19.20 -15.12 4.22
N LEU A 33 19.88 -16.14 3.66
CA LEU A 33 19.41 -16.87 2.48
C LEU A 33 18.09 -17.59 2.76
N ALA A 34 17.96 -18.25 3.92
CA ALA A 34 16.72 -18.91 4.33
C ALA A 34 15.56 -17.91 4.47
N TRP A 35 15.82 -16.75 5.09
CA TRP A 35 14.84 -15.66 5.20
C TRP A 35 14.45 -15.11 3.83
N ALA A 36 15.40 -14.85 2.95
CA ALA A 36 15.15 -14.35 1.60
C ALA A 36 14.33 -15.35 0.78
N ALA A 37 14.67 -16.64 0.86
CA ALA A 37 13.92 -17.71 0.18
C ALA A 37 12.51 -17.89 0.73
N HIS A 38 12.33 -17.79 2.06
CA HIS A 38 11.01 -17.83 2.68
C HIS A 38 10.15 -16.65 2.20
N ARG A 39 10.70 -15.44 2.24
CA ARG A 39 10.04 -14.22 1.77
C ARG A 39 9.63 -14.32 0.29
N ALA A 40 10.53 -14.81 -0.57
CA ALA A 40 10.25 -14.95 -2.00
C ALA A 40 9.13 -15.99 -2.24
N ARG A 41 9.13 -17.11 -1.50
CA ARG A 41 8.05 -18.12 -1.57
C ARG A 41 6.70 -17.55 -1.15
N THR A 42 6.66 -16.82 -0.02
CA THR A 42 5.45 -16.16 0.46
C THR A 42 4.92 -15.14 -0.56
N GLN A 43 5.81 -14.32 -1.11
CA GLN A 43 5.42 -13.34 -2.15
C GLN A 43 4.91 -14.04 -3.42
N ARG A 44 5.56 -15.12 -3.87
CA ARG A 44 5.10 -15.90 -5.03
C ARG A 44 3.73 -16.51 -4.81
N SER A 45 3.51 -17.17 -3.66
CA SER A 45 2.19 -17.73 -3.33
C SER A 45 1.10 -16.67 -3.26
N ALA A 46 1.43 -15.48 -2.71
CA ALA A 46 0.49 -14.35 -2.69
C ALA A 46 0.17 -13.83 -4.09
N LEU A 47 1.17 -13.75 -5.00
CA LEU A 47 0.97 -13.37 -6.39
C LEU A 47 0.06 -14.35 -7.12
N GLU A 48 0.30 -15.65 -6.98
CA GLU A 48 -0.52 -16.71 -7.58
C GLU A 48 -1.98 -16.63 -7.08
N ALA A 49 -2.20 -16.38 -5.79
CA ALA A 49 -3.53 -16.22 -5.22
C ALA A 49 -4.25 -14.97 -5.74
N ILE A 50 -3.55 -13.84 -5.89
CA ILE A 50 -4.12 -12.60 -6.42
C ILE A 50 -4.45 -12.77 -7.90
N GLN A 51 -3.58 -13.39 -8.69
CA GLN A 51 -3.80 -13.66 -10.11
C GLN A 51 -4.95 -14.64 -10.35
N SER A 52 -5.10 -15.66 -9.49
CA SER A 52 -6.23 -16.59 -9.59
C SER A 52 -7.59 -15.94 -9.32
N ALA A 53 -7.60 -14.76 -8.69
CA ALA A 53 -8.77 -13.92 -8.46
C ALA A 53 -8.92 -12.80 -9.51
N ASP A 54 -8.29 -12.93 -10.69
CA ASP A 54 -8.21 -11.90 -11.73
C ASP A 54 -7.65 -10.56 -11.21
N GLY A 55 -6.90 -10.61 -10.13
CA GLY A 55 -6.25 -9.45 -9.53
C GLY A 55 -4.99 -9.02 -10.26
N ALA A 56 -4.69 -7.74 -10.21
CA ALA A 56 -3.46 -7.17 -10.74
C ALA A 56 -2.53 -6.71 -9.62
N VAL A 57 -1.23 -6.86 -9.84
CA VAL A 57 -0.19 -6.40 -8.94
C VAL A 57 0.81 -5.54 -9.67
N SER A 58 1.47 -4.64 -8.93
CA SER A 58 2.59 -3.87 -9.45
C SER A 58 3.70 -3.80 -8.42
N PHE A 59 4.93 -3.72 -8.93
CA PHE A 59 6.14 -3.70 -8.12
C PHE A 59 6.66 -2.28 -7.94
N ASP A 60 7.58 -2.09 -7.00
CA ASP A 60 8.14 -0.79 -6.63
C ASP A 60 8.97 -0.09 -7.72
N TYR A 61 9.19 -0.74 -8.86
CA TYR A 61 9.82 -0.17 -10.05
C TYR A 61 8.85 0.20 -11.18
N HIS A 62 7.57 -0.17 -11.08
CA HIS A 62 6.55 0.30 -12.01
C HIS A 62 5.87 1.55 -11.45
N GLU A 63 5.57 2.49 -12.34
CA GLU A 63 4.69 3.60 -12.01
C GLU A 63 3.27 3.07 -11.78
N SER A 64 2.86 2.93 -10.55
CA SER A 64 1.56 2.38 -10.19
C SER A 64 0.91 3.22 -9.11
N GLY A 65 0.20 4.20 -9.56
CA GLY A 65 -0.75 4.96 -8.80
C GLY A 65 -1.99 5.22 -9.65
N PRO A 66 -3.10 5.71 -9.09
CA PRO A 66 -4.17 6.32 -9.88
C PRO A 66 -3.57 7.38 -10.82
N ARG A 67 -4.21 7.71 -11.95
CA ARG A 67 -3.70 8.67 -12.95
C ARG A 67 -3.21 10.03 -12.42
N THR A 68 -3.55 10.38 -11.20
CA THR A 68 -3.12 11.58 -10.47
C THR A 68 -1.83 11.37 -9.65
N TRP A 69 -1.31 10.13 -9.52
CA TRP A 69 -0.23 9.77 -8.60
C TRP A 69 0.86 8.99 -9.34
N SER A 70 1.55 9.68 -10.24
CA SER A 70 2.74 9.15 -10.89
C SER A 70 3.92 9.30 -9.93
N TYR A 71 4.31 8.20 -9.28
CA TYR A 71 5.62 8.14 -8.63
C TYR A 71 6.63 7.67 -9.68
N PRO A 72 7.75 8.37 -9.84
CA PRO A 72 8.81 7.87 -10.72
C PRO A 72 9.22 6.47 -10.23
N GLY A 73 9.06 5.49 -11.11
CA GLY A 73 9.44 4.10 -10.83
C GLY A 73 10.93 4.05 -10.48
N ARG A 74 11.27 3.30 -9.45
CA ARG A 74 12.69 3.02 -9.17
C ARG A 74 13.21 2.00 -10.17
N PRO A 75 14.47 2.08 -10.58
CA PRO A 75 15.04 1.05 -11.43
C PRO A 75 14.94 -0.32 -10.73
N PRO A 76 14.72 -1.40 -11.47
CA PRO A 76 14.68 -2.75 -10.93
C PRO A 76 15.95 -3.06 -10.12
N ARG A 77 15.78 -3.75 -8.98
CA ARG A 77 16.90 -4.07 -8.08
C ARG A 77 17.68 -5.28 -8.58
N GLY A 78 19.00 -5.25 -8.41
CA GLY A 78 19.89 -6.35 -8.75
C GLY A 78 20.20 -6.48 -10.24
N PRO A 79 21.24 -7.27 -10.59
CA PRO A 79 21.66 -7.47 -11.96
C PRO A 79 20.63 -8.29 -12.75
N GLN A 80 20.41 -7.91 -14.01
CA GLN A 80 19.37 -8.49 -14.88
C GLN A 80 19.50 -10.02 -15.02
N TRP A 81 20.73 -10.54 -15.15
CA TRP A 81 20.96 -11.98 -15.27
C TRP A 81 20.49 -12.76 -14.04
N LEU A 82 20.70 -12.19 -12.85
CA LEU A 82 20.29 -12.83 -11.60
C LEU A 82 18.77 -12.75 -11.40
N ARG A 83 18.16 -11.67 -11.85
CA ARG A 83 16.69 -11.51 -11.88
C ARG A 83 16.04 -12.53 -12.82
N ASN A 84 16.64 -12.76 -13.99
CA ASN A 84 16.17 -13.77 -14.93
C ASN A 84 16.30 -15.19 -14.38
N LEU A 85 17.32 -15.46 -13.59
CA LEU A 85 17.56 -16.77 -12.98
C LEU A 85 16.64 -17.06 -11.79
N LEU A 86 16.50 -16.10 -10.86
CA LEU A 86 15.79 -16.29 -9.59
C LEU A 86 14.33 -15.79 -9.64
N GLY A 87 14.02 -14.89 -10.55
CA GLY A 87 12.74 -14.21 -10.66
C GLY A 87 12.69 -12.88 -9.90
N PRO A 88 11.79 -11.97 -10.32
CA PRO A 88 11.67 -10.63 -9.72
C PRO A 88 11.25 -10.65 -8.25
N GLN A 89 10.54 -11.67 -7.81
CA GLN A 89 10.03 -11.82 -6.43
C GLN A 89 11.12 -11.86 -5.35
N TYR A 90 12.37 -12.12 -5.72
CA TYR A 90 13.51 -12.08 -4.80
C TYR A 90 14.03 -10.65 -4.57
N PHE A 91 13.83 -9.76 -5.54
CA PHE A 91 14.43 -8.43 -5.57
C PHE A 91 13.42 -7.32 -5.32
N ASP A 92 12.23 -7.45 -5.88
CA ASP A 92 11.22 -6.40 -5.93
C ASP A 92 10.12 -6.61 -4.89
N ARG A 93 9.49 -5.51 -4.51
CA ARG A 93 8.39 -5.53 -3.54
C ARG A 93 7.09 -5.22 -4.25
N VAL A 94 6.05 -5.98 -3.96
CA VAL A 94 4.69 -5.64 -4.39
C VAL A 94 4.25 -4.40 -3.61
N THR A 95 3.93 -3.34 -4.32
CA THR A 95 3.48 -2.08 -3.73
C THR A 95 2.06 -1.71 -4.08
N PHE A 96 1.52 -2.27 -5.15
CA PHE A 96 0.14 -2.07 -5.58
C PHE A 96 -0.55 -3.42 -5.78
N VAL A 97 -1.78 -3.52 -5.26
CA VAL A 97 -2.67 -4.67 -5.46
C VAL A 97 -4.04 -4.14 -5.86
N SER A 98 -4.59 -4.68 -6.96
CA SER A 98 -5.95 -4.40 -7.41
C SER A 98 -6.72 -5.71 -7.51
N LEU A 99 -7.84 -5.78 -6.85
CA LEU A 99 -8.74 -6.93 -6.85
C LEU A 99 -10.07 -6.52 -7.47
N PRO A 100 -10.45 -7.11 -8.61
CA PRO A 100 -11.74 -6.88 -9.24
C PRO A 100 -12.87 -7.50 -8.43
N GLY A 101 -14.09 -7.18 -8.80
CA GLY A 101 -15.33 -7.48 -8.08
C GLY A 101 -15.75 -8.93 -7.90
N THR A 102 -14.83 -9.88 -7.84
CA THR A 102 -15.11 -11.27 -7.46
C THR A 102 -15.45 -11.38 -5.97
N ALA A 103 -16.18 -12.43 -5.60
CA ALA A 103 -16.55 -12.67 -4.20
C ALA A 103 -15.32 -12.67 -3.28
N VAL A 104 -15.53 -12.24 -2.02
CA VAL A 104 -14.48 -12.26 -0.99
C VAL A 104 -13.98 -13.70 -0.83
N ASP A 105 -12.81 -14.00 -1.37
CA ASP A 105 -12.11 -15.27 -1.15
C ASP A 105 -11.07 -15.08 -0.03
N GLU A 106 -11.04 -15.99 0.92
CA GLU A 106 -10.04 -15.97 2.00
C GLU A 106 -8.60 -16.04 1.49
N LYS A 107 -8.39 -16.65 0.32
CA LYS A 107 -7.06 -16.79 -0.29
C LYS A 107 -6.44 -15.43 -0.65
N TRP A 108 -7.19 -14.55 -1.34
CA TRP A 108 -6.65 -13.25 -1.70
C TRP A 108 -6.47 -12.34 -0.47
N LEU A 109 -7.37 -12.46 0.52
CA LEU A 109 -7.26 -11.70 1.76
C LEU A 109 -6.00 -12.06 2.53
N LYS A 110 -5.72 -13.37 2.64
CA LYS A 110 -4.46 -13.87 3.18
C LYS A 110 -3.26 -13.35 2.37
N ALA A 111 -3.34 -13.45 1.04
CA ALA A 111 -2.28 -12.98 0.14
C ALA A 111 -1.93 -11.50 0.36
N VAL A 112 -2.93 -10.62 0.46
CA VAL A 112 -2.72 -9.19 0.77
C VAL A 112 -2.09 -9.01 2.15
N ASN A 113 -2.56 -9.77 3.15
CA ASN A 113 -2.01 -9.71 4.51
C ASN A 113 -0.56 -10.22 4.61
N ASP A 114 -0.14 -11.09 3.69
CA ASP A 114 1.22 -11.62 3.61
C ASP A 114 2.17 -10.70 2.82
N LEU A 115 1.67 -9.59 2.26
CA LEU A 115 2.42 -8.60 1.50
C LEU A 115 2.62 -7.29 2.29
N PRO A 116 3.63 -7.20 3.17
CA PRO A 116 3.79 -6.06 4.10
C PRO A 116 4.20 -4.75 3.41
N SER A 117 4.56 -4.80 2.13
CA SER A 117 5.03 -3.64 1.36
C SER A 117 3.94 -2.96 0.53
N VAL A 118 2.70 -3.45 0.59
CA VAL A 118 1.57 -2.87 -0.17
C VAL A 118 1.31 -1.46 0.32
N LYS A 119 1.44 -0.51 -0.61
CA LYS A 119 1.15 0.93 -0.40
C LYS A 119 -0.20 1.33 -0.95
N TRP A 120 -0.65 0.62 -1.98
CA TRP A 120 -1.88 0.92 -2.70
C TRP A 120 -2.72 -0.34 -2.81
N LEU A 121 -3.92 -0.28 -2.28
CA LEU A 121 -4.89 -1.37 -2.34
C LEU A 121 -6.18 -0.87 -3.00
N ARG A 122 -6.58 -1.54 -4.08
CA ARG A 122 -7.86 -1.30 -4.75
C ARG A 122 -8.76 -2.51 -4.58
N LEU A 123 -9.88 -2.30 -3.94
CA LEU A 123 -10.96 -3.27 -3.79
C LEU A 123 -12.22 -2.66 -4.39
N TRP A 124 -12.75 -3.24 -5.45
CA TRP A 124 -13.93 -2.70 -6.11
C TRP A 124 -15.00 -3.77 -6.38
N GLY A 125 -16.25 -3.35 -6.51
CA GLY A 125 -17.35 -4.27 -6.65
C GLY A 125 -17.55 -5.14 -5.40
N HIS A 126 -17.63 -6.45 -5.59
CA HIS A 126 -17.90 -7.39 -4.49
C HIS A 126 -16.69 -7.71 -3.59
N SER A 127 -15.47 -7.34 -3.98
CA SER A 127 -14.29 -7.55 -3.14
C SER A 127 -14.19 -6.57 -1.97
N GLY A 128 -14.80 -5.38 -2.11
CA GLY A 128 -14.87 -4.38 -1.05
C GLY A 128 -16.11 -4.57 -0.17
N THR A 129 -15.95 -5.18 0.99
CA THR A 129 -17.01 -5.35 2.00
C THR A 129 -16.49 -4.95 3.37
N ASP A 130 -17.40 -4.64 4.31
CA ASP A 130 -17.05 -4.36 5.70
C ASP A 130 -16.26 -5.52 6.31
N ALA A 131 -16.66 -6.78 6.02
CA ALA A 131 -15.96 -7.97 6.47
C ALA A 131 -14.54 -8.08 5.90
N SER A 132 -14.32 -7.70 4.63
CA SER A 132 -12.97 -7.69 4.05
C SER A 132 -12.07 -6.66 4.73
N LEU A 133 -12.58 -5.46 5.01
CA LEU A 133 -11.83 -4.46 5.78
C LEU A 133 -11.52 -4.91 7.20
N ALA A 134 -12.49 -5.55 7.87
CA ALA A 134 -12.30 -6.10 9.23
C ALA A 134 -11.12 -7.08 9.29
N ARG A 135 -10.95 -7.90 8.27
CA ARG A 135 -9.93 -8.97 8.18
C ARG A 135 -8.56 -8.50 7.66
N LEU A 136 -8.46 -7.32 7.05
CA LEU A 136 -7.16 -6.77 6.72
C LEU A 136 -6.34 -6.52 7.98
N ARG A 137 -5.06 -6.89 7.95
CA ARG A 137 -4.13 -6.62 9.06
C ARG A 137 -3.77 -5.13 9.12
N LYS A 138 -3.43 -4.67 10.30
CA LYS A 138 -2.86 -3.34 10.50
C LYS A 138 -1.61 -3.18 9.62
N SER A 139 -1.57 -2.11 8.85
CA SER A 139 -0.44 -1.80 7.99
C SER A 139 -0.06 -0.33 8.11
N THR A 140 1.20 -0.08 8.38
CA THR A 140 1.80 1.25 8.33
C THR A 140 2.32 1.60 6.92
N ALA A 141 2.38 0.64 6.03
CA ALA A 141 2.83 0.84 4.65
C ALA A 141 1.70 1.36 3.74
N LEU A 142 0.42 1.11 4.09
CA LEU A 142 -0.71 1.47 3.25
C LEU A 142 -0.89 3.00 3.23
N LEU A 143 -0.77 3.57 2.04
CA LEU A 143 -0.90 5.00 1.77
C LEU A 143 -2.20 5.33 1.04
N GLY A 144 -2.70 4.42 0.22
CA GLY A 144 -3.91 4.62 -0.56
C GLY A 144 -4.82 3.39 -0.54
N LEU A 145 -6.11 3.65 -0.34
CA LEU A 145 -7.18 2.64 -0.35
C LEU A 145 -8.31 3.10 -1.25
N GLN A 146 -8.61 2.33 -2.27
CA GLN A 146 -9.71 2.57 -3.19
C GLN A 146 -10.81 1.54 -3.01
N LEU A 147 -12.01 1.99 -2.68
CA LEU A 147 -13.20 1.19 -2.36
C LEU A 147 -14.38 1.60 -3.24
N THR A 148 -14.15 1.68 -4.54
CA THR A 148 -15.15 2.17 -5.51
C THR A 148 -16.22 1.12 -5.79
N SER A 149 -17.49 1.54 -5.82
CA SER A 149 -18.65 0.68 -6.14
C SER A 149 -18.70 -0.59 -5.29
N SER A 150 -18.23 -0.49 -4.06
CA SER A 150 -18.11 -1.59 -3.11
C SER A 150 -19.32 -1.62 -2.13
N LYS A 151 -19.46 -2.73 -1.41
CA LYS A 151 -20.50 -2.89 -0.39
C LYS A 151 -20.06 -2.34 0.98
N ILE A 152 -19.18 -1.37 0.98
CA ILE A 152 -18.72 -0.69 2.20
C ILE A 152 -19.83 0.19 2.73
N SER A 153 -20.05 0.09 4.04
CA SER A 153 -20.95 0.93 4.82
C SER A 153 -20.17 1.66 5.93
N ASP A 154 -20.90 2.37 6.79
CA ASP A 154 -20.33 3.06 7.94
C ASP A 154 -19.57 2.11 8.88
N ALA A 155 -20.06 0.87 9.06
CA ALA A 155 -19.40 -0.15 9.87
C ALA A 155 -18.01 -0.53 9.33
N GLY A 156 -17.84 -0.53 8.01
CA GLY A 156 -16.53 -0.78 7.39
C GLY A 156 -15.50 0.30 7.71
N LEU A 157 -15.93 1.57 7.85
CA LEU A 157 -15.03 2.69 8.09
C LEU A 157 -14.39 2.64 9.49
N GLU A 158 -15.02 2.01 10.48
CA GLU A 158 -14.43 1.77 11.80
C GLU A 158 -13.08 1.05 11.70
N HIS A 159 -12.94 0.14 10.73
CA HIS A 159 -11.72 -0.64 10.55
C HIS A 159 -10.57 0.12 9.90
N LEU A 160 -10.78 1.35 9.42
CA LEU A 160 -9.73 2.15 8.78
C LEU A 160 -8.68 2.69 9.76
N ALA A 161 -8.97 2.75 11.06
CA ALA A 161 -8.02 3.10 12.11
C ALA A 161 -6.75 2.21 12.12
N LYS A 162 -6.80 1.04 11.47
CA LYS A 162 -5.65 0.14 11.27
C LYS A 162 -4.57 0.72 10.33
N PHE A 163 -4.89 1.79 9.58
CA PHE A 163 -4.03 2.35 8.54
C PHE A 163 -3.65 3.80 8.87
N PRO A 164 -2.80 4.04 9.87
CA PRO A 164 -2.51 5.39 10.40
C PRO A 164 -1.82 6.32 9.40
N ASN A 165 -1.19 5.75 8.37
CA ASN A 165 -0.50 6.51 7.33
C ASN A 165 -1.32 6.65 6.03
N LEU A 166 -2.62 6.32 6.09
CA LEU A 166 -3.50 6.45 4.93
C LEU A 166 -3.64 7.93 4.55
N ARG A 167 -3.29 8.23 3.29
CA ARG A 167 -3.30 9.58 2.72
C ARG A 167 -4.40 9.75 1.69
N TRP A 168 -4.79 8.66 1.02
CA TRP A 168 -5.78 8.69 -0.07
C TRP A 168 -6.85 7.64 0.16
N LEU A 169 -8.08 8.09 0.23
CA LEU A 169 -9.25 7.23 0.42
C LEU A 169 -10.32 7.56 -0.62
N THR A 170 -10.73 6.54 -1.37
CA THR A 170 -11.81 6.66 -2.35
C THR A 170 -12.96 5.75 -1.96
N LEU A 171 -14.13 6.34 -1.79
CA LEU A 171 -15.39 5.69 -1.36
C LEU A 171 -16.54 5.92 -2.36
N ASN A 172 -16.22 6.10 -3.64
CA ASN A 172 -17.21 6.39 -4.68
C ASN A 172 -18.26 5.28 -4.79
N ASN A 173 -19.53 5.66 -4.93
CA ASN A 173 -20.64 4.72 -5.09
C ASN A 173 -20.68 3.66 -3.97
N THR A 174 -20.47 4.07 -2.72
CA THR A 174 -20.59 3.23 -1.53
C THR A 174 -21.83 3.59 -0.70
N ARG A 175 -22.08 2.82 0.36
CA ARG A 175 -23.22 3.05 1.27
C ARG A 175 -22.88 3.93 2.46
N VAL A 176 -21.79 4.67 2.37
CA VAL A 176 -21.31 5.56 3.45
C VAL A 176 -22.27 6.73 3.63
N THR A 177 -22.53 7.05 4.89
CA THR A 177 -23.36 8.17 5.34
C THR A 177 -22.59 9.07 6.32
N ASP A 178 -23.27 10.05 6.89
CA ASP A 178 -22.70 10.96 7.89
C ASP A 178 -22.20 10.22 9.15
N SER A 179 -22.83 9.11 9.52
CA SER A 179 -22.41 8.29 10.66
C SER A 179 -21.01 7.70 10.47
N GLY A 180 -20.70 7.27 9.24
CA GLY A 180 -19.38 6.74 8.90
C GLY A 180 -18.28 7.78 8.91
N MET A 181 -18.60 9.05 8.62
CA MET A 181 -17.63 10.13 8.59
C MET A 181 -16.94 10.37 9.94
N ALA A 182 -17.61 10.08 11.05
CA ALA A 182 -17.02 10.19 12.39
C ALA A 182 -15.80 9.27 12.57
N HIS A 183 -15.80 8.08 11.97
CA HIS A 183 -14.68 7.13 12.04
C HIS A 183 -13.44 7.62 11.27
N LEU A 184 -13.63 8.47 10.25
CA LEU A 184 -12.51 9.03 9.48
C LEU A 184 -11.70 10.07 10.25
N SER A 185 -12.25 10.65 11.30
CA SER A 185 -11.53 11.64 12.15
C SER A 185 -10.22 11.11 12.74
N GLN A 186 -10.08 9.79 12.85
CA GLN A 186 -8.88 9.11 13.33
C GLN A 186 -7.76 9.04 12.27
N LEU A 187 -8.08 9.34 11.00
CA LEU A 187 -7.12 9.29 9.88
C LEU A 187 -6.37 10.62 9.75
N GLY A 188 -5.57 10.97 10.75
CA GLY A 188 -4.85 12.25 10.82
C GLY A 188 -3.81 12.48 9.71
N SER A 189 -3.56 11.49 8.85
CA SER A 189 -2.68 11.59 7.68
C SER A 189 -3.43 11.76 6.36
N LEU A 190 -4.77 11.79 6.37
CA LEU A 190 -5.58 11.82 5.15
C LEU A 190 -5.44 13.16 4.42
N GLU A 191 -5.07 13.09 3.13
CA GLU A 191 -4.83 14.22 2.24
C GLU A 191 -5.89 14.34 1.15
N GLU A 192 -6.43 13.21 0.70
CA GLU A 192 -7.50 13.18 -0.30
C GLU A 192 -8.61 12.23 0.11
N LEU A 193 -9.84 12.72 -0.02
CA LEU A 193 -11.06 11.97 0.26
C LEU A 193 -12.04 12.14 -0.89
N ILE A 194 -12.41 11.03 -1.52
CA ILE A 194 -13.37 11.03 -2.62
C ILE A 194 -14.64 10.31 -2.18
N LEU A 195 -15.75 11.03 -2.14
CA LEU A 195 -17.06 10.59 -1.65
C LEU A 195 -18.15 10.64 -2.72
N THR A 196 -17.76 10.69 -4.00
CA THR A 196 -18.71 10.86 -5.11
C THR A 196 -19.85 9.81 -5.05
N ASN A 197 -21.08 10.28 -5.20
CA ASN A 197 -22.28 9.43 -5.17
C ASN A 197 -22.42 8.62 -3.85
N THR A 198 -22.14 9.23 -2.71
CA THR A 198 -22.45 8.69 -1.38
C THR A 198 -23.63 9.45 -0.74
N LYS A 199 -24.09 8.96 0.42
CA LYS A 199 -25.20 9.59 1.15
C LYS A 199 -24.74 10.59 2.22
N VAL A 200 -23.53 11.13 2.07
CA VAL A 200 -22.97 12.15 2.96
C VAL A 200 -23.67 13.47 2.75
N SER A 201 -24.02 14.15 3.84
CA SER A 201 -24.75 15.42 3.86
C SER A 201 -24.01 16.53 4.64
N ASP A 202 -24.65 17.67 4.83
CA ASP A 202 -24.12 18.78 5.61
C ASP A 202 -23.82 18.41 7.08
N ALA A 203 -24.40 17.33 7.61
CA ALA A 203 -24.12 16.84 8.95
C ALA A 203 -22.68 16.33 9.12
N SER A 204 -22.00 15.98 8.01
CA SER A 204 -20.58 15.55 8.02
C SER A 204 -19.58 16.68 8.11
N ILE A 205 -19.98 17.94 7.99
CA ILE A 205 -19.06 19.09 7.96
C ILE A 205 -18.10 19.12 9.15
N PRO A 206 -18.54 18.90 10.41
CA PRO A 206 -17.62 18.89 11.54
C PRO A 206 -16.54 17.79 11.43
N ALA A 207 -16.89 16.61 10.93
CA ALA A 207 -15.96 15.51 10.72
C ALA A 207 -14.95 15.83 9.61
N ILE A 208 -15.39 16.45 8.51
CA ILE A 208 -14.53 16.90 7.41
C ILE A 208 -13.54 17.97 7.91
N ALA A 209 -14.02 18.96 8.66
CA ALA A 209 -13.17 20.02 9.23
C ALA A 209 -12.11 19.49 10.23
N GLY A 210 -12.38 18.33 10.85
CA GLY A 210 -11.44 17.63 11.72
C GLY A 210 -10.23 17.02 10.99
N LEU A 211 -10.31 16.79 9.68
CA LEU A 211 -9.26 16.20 8.85
C LEU A 211 -8.21 17.26 8.45
N ARG A 212 -7.37 17.66 9.38
CA ARG A 212 -6.47 18.84 9.27
C ARG A 212 -5.45 18.77 8.13
N LYS A 213 -5.14 17.59 7.59
CA LYS A 213 -4.20 17.43 6.46
C LYS A 213 -4.91 17.27 5.12
N LEU A 214 -6.25 17.32 5.12
CA LEU A 214 -7.03 17.15 3.90
C LEU A 214 -6.78 18.32 2.93
N GLN A 215 -6.39 17.99 1.71
CA GLN A 215 -6.08 18.94 0.64
C GLN A 215 -7.13 18.92 -0.46
N LEU A 216 -7.78 17.78 -0.66
CA LEU A 216 -8.83 17.61 -1.65
C LEU A 216 -9.97 16.75 -1.09
N ILE A 217 -11.20 17.24 -1.29
CA ILE A 217 -12.41 16.46 -1.09
C ILE A 217 -13.31 16.56 -2.31
N ASP A 218 -13.82 15.40 -2.77
CA ASP A 218 -14.80 15.33 -3.86
C ASP A 218 -16.16 14.90 -3.31
N LEU A 219 -17.11 15.80 -3.36
CA LEU A 219 -18.47 15.66 -2.85
C LEU A 219 -19.52 15.61 -3.97
N ARG A 220 -19.13 15.42 -5.21
CA ARG A 220 -20.06 15.38 -6.35
C ARG A 220 -21.04 14.23 -6.20
N GLY A 221 -22.34 14.52 -6.44
CA GLY A 221 -23.40 13.53 -6.29
C GLY A 221 -23.70 13.11 -4.84
N THR A 222 -23.21 13.86 -3.83
CA THR A 222 -23.59 13.70 -2.43
C THR A 222 -24.81 14.58 -2.07
N GLN A 223 -25.26 14.48 -0.82
CA GLN A 223 -26.34 15.32 -0.28
C GLN A 223 -25.80 16.61 0.39
N VAL A 224 -24.50 16.90 0.29
CA VAL A 224 -23.92 18.16 0.78
C VAL A 224 -24.48 19.31 -0.06
N THR A 225 -25.05 20.33 0.58
CA THR A 225 -25.61 21.50 -0.10
C THR A 225 -24.50 22.48 -0.54
N GLU A 226 -24.83 23.44 -1.42
CA GLU A 226 -23.85 24.51 -1.78
C GLU A 226 -23.48 25.33 -0.53
N ARG A 227 -24.46 25.57 0.34
CA ARG A 227 -24.22 26.25 1.63
C ARG A 227 -23.29 25.42 2.51
N GLY A 228 -23.44 24.08 2.52
CA GLY A 228 -22.55 23.17 3.22
C GLY A 228 -21.12 23.22 2.66
N ALA A 229 -20.99 23.17 1.34
CA ALA A 229 -19.68 23.27 0.69
C ALA A 229 -18.99 24.62 0.96
N GLN A 230 -19.75 25.71 0.99
CA GLN A 230 -19.24 27.02 1.34
C GLN A 230 -18.73 27.07 2.80
N ARG A 231 -19.47 26.47 3.75
CA ARG A 231 -19.02 26.36 5.15
C ARG A 231 -17.73 25.54 5.27
N ILE A 232 -17.56 24.48 4.48
CA ILE A 232 -16.30 23.71 4.45
C ILE A 232 -15.14 24.61 3.98
N ARG A 233 -15.31 25.39 2.91
CA ARG A 233 -14.27 26.30 2.39
C ARG A 233 -13.90 27.38 3.41
N GLU A 234 -14.87 27.89 4.17
CA GLU A 234 -14.65 28.88 5.22
C GLU A 234 -13.85 28.30 6.40
N GLN A 235 -14.14 27.05 6.80
CA GLN A 235 -13.46 26.38 7.90
C GLN A 235 -12.08 25.81 7.50
N ALA A 236 -11.88 25.49 6.23
CA ALA A 236 -10.64 24.94 5.68
C ALA A 236 -10.27 25.63 4.35
N PRO A 237 -9.73 26.86 4.38
CA PRO A 237 -9.47 27.66 3.17
C PRO A 237 -8.52 27.02 2.15
N ASN A 238 -7.61 26.15 2.61
CA ASN A 238 -6.66 25.45 1.75
C ASN A 238 -7.20 24.14 1.18
N LEU A 239 -8.41 23.74 1.56
CA LEU A 239 -9.05 22.51 1.09
C LEU A 239 -9.73 22.76 -0.26
N LYS A 240 -9.31 22.01 -1.28
CA LYS A 240 -9.99 21.99 -2.57
C LYS A 240 -11.26 21.17 -2.46
N VAL A 241 -12.41 21.81 -2.57
CA VAL A 241 -13.74 21.17 -2.51
C VAL A 241 -14.33 21.11 -3.92
N LEU A 242 -14.52 19.89 -4.41
CA LEU A 242 -15.24 19.58 -5.65
C LEU A 242 -16.68 19.17 -5.29
N ARG A 243 -17.65 19.83 -5.94
CA ARG A 243 -19.09 19.55 -5.72
C ARG A 243 -19.86 19.56 -7.04
#